data_05e802b62041e4ba95a4bb0e33e405ce
#
_entry.id   05e802b62041e4ba95a4bb0e33e405ce
#
_cell.length_a   1.000
_cell.length_b   1.000
_cell.length_c   1.000
_cell.angle_alpha   90.00
_cell.angle_beta   90.00
_cell.angle_gamma   90.00
#
_symmetry.space_group_name_H-M   'P 1'
#
loop_
_entity.id
_entity.type
_entity.pdbx_description
1 polymer ?
#
loop_
_entity_poly.entity_id
_entity_poly.type
_entity_poly.pdbx_seq_one_letter_code
_entity_poly.pdbx_strand_id
1 'polypeptide(L)'
;ARARATMTTEAGATTEPRWDLERHFGYGSPTDGKIDEEMKSIEAACEAFKKTYEGGLSGGKLLEAIEAYEKIEQSLTTVLSYMSLSADTRLMDDSMQQRKGALMQQYSQASGNNLTWFGLELADMSEDDLQAQYAKDEKLKTYKPYIDEVRRSAPYNLTKEVERALTVRSSFAGKGKVVEFYGNELSRLQFDLDGKKVNMEVLLAKMTSSKDAAVRLSCMKTLNDGLKDFERICALSLNMVAGSWHIEKVERGFKNLRSSRNLSNNLPDDVVDSLLEAVATTGVDYCKRYYTMKKQILKSTQGLERFTWADRNASIDIGSASDNYSWEQAVDLVHKGYNKFSPTMADMFLEFIDQKRIDVPAQDGKRGGAYCSSAFGNGPFQLLNFTHSARDVATLAHESGHAVHFVLSYPQGILQFHPPLTLAETASIFGEMIVFRDLLEKTPSDEDRLAMLMSKIDDIINSVVRQCSFDKFEEKVHTMRVKGTVTPEEMSKAWRECTIEYYGEEGEVFDTYEDTSNLYAYVSHFHHVPFYVYAYAFGDLLVGSLYGAYMKQPEGFEDKLLDLLRAGGTKDFVDAVEPFGLDPKSPTFWKDALNAHLGGLMEEAEALSKKLGYST
;
A
#
# COMPACT_ATOMS: atom_id res chain seq x y z
N ALA A 1 32.52 13.88 -16.66
CA ALA A 1 32.19 15.19 -17.20
C ALA A 1 31.28 14.99 -18.42
N ARG A 2 29.98 14.81 -18.22
CA ARG A 2 28.97 14.87 -19.29
C ARG A 2 28.24 16.20 -19.18
N ALA A 3 28.08 16.85 -20.32
CA ALA A 3 27.55 18.17 -20.47
C ALA A 3 26.18 18.36 -19.80
N ARG A 4 26.11 19.29 -18.84
CA ARG A 4 24.86 19.91 -18.40
C ARG A 4 24.21 20.58 -19.60
N ALA A 5 23.09 20.05 -20.06
CA ALA A 5 22.21 20.86 -20.90
C ALA A 5 21.59 21.94 -20.01
N THR A 6 22.13 23.16 -20.15
CA THR A 6 21.51 24.36 -19.60
C THR A 6 20.18 24.57 -20.31
N MET A 7 19.07 24.28 -19.62
CA MET A 7 17.76 24.81 -20.06
C MET A 7 17.76 26.31 -19.86
N THR A 8 17.86 27.04 -20.96
CA THR A 8 17.67 28.49 -21.00
C THR A 8 16.19 28.80 -20.79
N THR A 9 15.91 29.53 -19.74
CA THR A 9 14.60 30.06 -19.38
C THR A 9 14.18 31.13 -20.39
N GLU A 10 13.24 30.78 -21.26
CA GLU A 10 12.24 31.75 -21.70
C GLU A 10 11.08 31.68 -20.70
N ALA A 11 10.58 32.86 -20.28
CA ALA A 11 9.47 32.99 -19.35
C ALA A 11 8.16 32.53 -20.01
N GLY A 12 7.95 31.22 -19.99
CA GLY A 12 6.71 30.52 -20.32
C GLY A 12 6.48 29.49 -19.23
N ALA A 13 5.24 29.35 -18.75
CA ALA A 13 4.85 28.42 -17.73
C ALA A 13 5.48 27.03 -18.00
N THR A 14 6.37 26.58 -17.13
CA THR A 14 6.96 25.25 -17.18
C THR A 14 5.82 24.26 -16.98
N THR A 15 5.42 23.56 -18.04
CA THR A 15 4.43 22.48 -17.91
C THR A 15 5.12 21.33 -17.18
N GLU A 16 4.55 20.94 -16.03
CA GLU A 16 5.00 19.77 -15.28
C GLU A 16 5.08 18.54 -16.18
N PRO A 17 6.07 17.64 -15.97
CA PRO A 17 6.29 16.53 -16.88
C PRO A 17 5.16 15.50 -16.82
N ARG A 18 4.96 14.83 -17.96
CA ARG A 18 4.09 13.68 -18.11
C ARG A 18 4.91 12.50 -18.60
N TRP A 19 4.46 11.31 -18.24
CA TRP A 19 5.10 10.09 -18.75
C TRP A 19 4.94 9.93 -20.26
N ASP A 20 5.91 9.26 -20.87
CA ASP A 20 5.95 8.96 -22.31
C ASP A 20 5.74 7.45 -22.54
N LEU A 21 4.50 6.98 -22.38
CA LEU A 21 4.17 5.55 -22.50
C LEU A 21 4.40 5.01 -23.92
N GLU A 22 4.13 5.80 -24.95
CA GLU A 22 4.30 5.37 -26.35
C GLU A 22 5.75 4.99 -26.65
N ARG A 23 6.70 5.80 -26.17
CA ARG A 23 8.13 5.55 -26.30
C ARG A 23 8.56 4.24 -25.64
N HIS A 24 8.00 3.94 -24.47
CA HIS A 24 8.46 2.82 -23.65
C HIS A 24 7.79 1.50 -24.00
N PHE A 25 6.54 1.52 -24.44
CA PHE A 25 5.78 0.31 -24.78
C PHE A 25 5.75 0.02 -26.30
N GLY A 26 6.05 1.00 -27.13
CA GLY A 26 6.06 0.83 -28.60
C GLY A 26 4.67 0.80 -29.24
N TYR A 27 3.60 1.14 -28.49
CA TYR A 27 2.26 1.33 -29.01
C TYR A 27 2.04 2.80 -29.38
N GLY A 28 1.45 3.08 -30.53
CA GLY A 28 1.18 4.45 -30.98
C GLY A 28 0.00 5.12 -30.29
N SER A 29 -0.91 4.33 -29.74
CA SER A 29 -2.07 4.80 -28.95
C SER A 29 -2.75 3.64 -28.24
N PRO A 30 -3.61 3.90 -27.24
CA PRO A 30 -4.42 2.85 -26.61
C PRO A 30 -5.38 2.11 -27.55
N THR A 31 -5.64 2.64 -28.73
CA THR A 31 -6.44 2.01 -29.79
C THR A 31 -5.59 1.39 -30.90
N ASP A 32 -4.28 1.27 -30.70
CA ASP A 32 -3.37 0.62 -31.66
C ASP A 32 -3.78 -0.84 -31.86
N GLY A 33 -3.96 -1.25 -33.12
CA GLY A 33 -4.31 -2.62 -33.49
C GLY A 33 -3.28 -3.66 -33.06
N LYS A 34 -2.03 -3.27 -32.84
CA LYS A 34 -0.99 -4.15 -32.29
C LYS A 34 -1.37 -4.73 -30.94
N ILE A 35 -2.10 -3.97 -30.10
CA ILE A 35 -2.59 -4.44 -28.79
C ILE A 35 -3.53 -5.63 -28.98
N ASP A 36 -4.45 -5.57 -29.95
CA ASP A 36 -5.39 -6.65 -30.22
C ASP A 36 -4.70 -7.88 -30.83
N GLU A 37 -3.68 -7.66 -31.67
CA GLU A 37 -2.85 -8.73 -32.23
C GLU A 37 -2.05 -9.43 -31.14
N GLU A 38 -1.45 -8.68 -30.22
CA GLU A 38 -0.68 -9.22 -29.12
C GLU A 38 -1.57 -9.99 -28.13
N MET A 39 -2.76 -9.48 -27.79
CA MET A 39 -3.73 -10.21 -26.97
C MET A 39 -4.14 -11.54 -27.59
N LYS A 40 -4.39 -11.60 -28.91
CA LYS A 40 -4.66 -12.87 -29.62
C LYS A 40 -3.46 -13.83 -29.57
N SER A 41 -2.25 -13.29 -29.68
CA SER A 41 -1.03 -14.09 -29.55
C SER A 41 -0.89 -14.68 -28.14
N ILE A 42 -1.19 -13.88 -27.10
CA ILE A 42 -1.19 -14.31 -25.70
C ILE A 42 -2.22 -15.42 -25.46
N GLU A 43 -3.46 -15.28 -26.00
CA GLU A 43 -4.47 -16.33 -25.90
C GLU A 43 -3.99 -17.65 -26.53
N ALA A 44 -3.46 -17.56 -27.75
CA ALA A 44 -2.91 -18.74 -28.44
C ALA A 44 -1.73 -19.36 -27.68
N ALA A 45 -0.87 -18.54 -27.06
CA ALA A 45 0.22 -19.01 -26.24
C ALA A 45 -0.28 -19.71 -24.97
N CYS A 46 -1.31 -19.22 -24.30
CA CYS A 46 -1.94 -19.86 -23.14
C CYS A 46 -2.52 -21.26 -23.51
N GLU A 47 -3.20 -21.36 -24.66
CA GLU A 47 -3.73 -22.65 -25.15
C GLU A 47 -2.60 -23.64 -25.49
N ALA A 48 -1.56 -23.17 -26.20
CA ALA A 48 -0.41 -23.98 -26.54
C ALA A 48 0.36 -24.44 -25.29
N PHE A 49 0.51 -23.57 -24.29
CA PHE A 49 1.11 -23.86 -23.01
C PHE A 49 0.42 -25.04 -22.31
N LYS A 50 -0.89 -24.94 -22.15
CA LYS A 50 -1.71 -26.00 -21.55
C LYS A 50 -1.52 -27.33 -22.31
N LYS A 51 -1.70 -27.29 -23.63
CA LYS A 51 -1.61 -28.50 -24.48
C LYS A 51 -0.25 -29.19 -24.39
N THR A 52 0.83 -28.40 -24.18
CA THR A 52 2.20 -28.91 -24.21
C THR A 52 2.66 -29.45 -22.86
N TYR A 53 2.22 -28.80 -21.75
CA TYR A 53 2.82 -29.03 -20.45
C TYR A 53 1.87 -29.62 -19.40
N GLU A 54 0.54 -29.50 -19.53
CA GLU A 54 -0.41 -30.04 -18.53
C GLU A 54 -0.24 -31.55 -18.38
N GLY A 55 -0.05 -32.01 -17.16
CA GLY A 55 0.21 -33.42 -16.82
C GLY A 55 1.64 -33.87 -17.10
N GLY A 56 2.55 -32.95 -17.43
CA GLY A 56 3.94 -33.28 -17.83
C GLY A 56 5.03 -32.72 -16.92
N LEU A 57 4.70 -31.98 -15.88
CA LEU A 57 5.72 -31.31 -15.04
C LEU A 57 6.63 -32.31 -14.34
N SER A 58 6.07 -33.35 -13.71
CA SER A 58 6.85 -34.42 -13.06
C SER A 58 7.67 -35.26 -14.07
N GLY A 59 7.33 -35.24 -15.35
CA GLY A 59 8.06 -35.92 -16.43
C GLY A 59 9.32 -35.21 -16.91
N GLY A 60 9.80 -34.18 -16.23
CA GLY A 60 11.05 -33.47 -16.54
C GLY A 60 10.88 -32.25 -17.45
N LYS A 61 9.67 -31.71 -17.59
CA LYS A 61 9.37 -30.52 -18.40
C LYS A 61 9.23 -29.24 -17.58
N LEU A 62 9.58 -29.26 -16.28
CA LEU A 62 9.31 -28.13 -15.39
C LEU A 62 10.03 -26.85 -15.81
N LEU A 63 11.34 -26.90 -16.12
CA LEU A 63 12.09 -25.71 -16.55
C LEU A 63 11.52 -25.11 -17.83
N GLU A 64 11.26 -25.94 -18.85
CA GLU A 64 10.68 -25.47 -20.12
C GLU A 64 9.30 -24.84 -19.90
N ALA A 65 8.49 -25.40 -18.99
CA ALA A 65 7.19 -24.87 -18.65
C ALA A 65 7.31 -23.51 -17.92
N ILE A 66 8.21 -23.36 -16.94
CA ILE A 66 8.43 -22.09 -16.25
C ILE A 66 8.88 -21.01 -17.25
N GLU A 67 9.84 -21.30 -18.12
CA GLU A 67 10.32 -20.34 -19.12
C GLU A 67 9.24 -19.94 -20.14
N ALA A 68 8.36 -20.88 -20.50
CA ALA A 68 7.22 -20.58 -21.37
C ALA A 68 6.16 -19.72 -20.64
N TYR A 69 5.92 -20.00 -19.36
CA TYR A 69 5.02 -19.23 -18.51
C TYR A 69 5.51 -17.79 -18.31
N GLU A 70 6.81 -17.58 -18.06
CA GLU A 70 7.43 -16.26 -17.97
C GLU A 70 7.18 -15.40 -19.22
N LYS A 71 7.29 -15.99 -20.40
CA LYS A 71 7.06 -15.27 -21.66
C LYS A 71 5.60 -14.83 -21.80
N ILE A 72 4.66 -15.67 -21.39
CA ILE A 72 3.23 -15.33 -21.38
C ILE A 72 3.00 -14.16 -20.41
N GLU A 73 3.49 -14.26 -19.17
CA GLU A 73 3.34 -13.24 -18.15
C GLU A 73 3.98 -11.90 -18.56
N GLN A 74 5.14 -11.95 -19.23
CA GLN A 74 5.81 -10.74 -19.71
C GLN A 74 5.01 -10.01 -20.79
N SER A 75 4.55 -10.74 -21.81
CA SER A 75 3.71 -10.16 -22.88
C SER A 75 2.43 -9.58 -22.32
N LEU A 76 1.79 -10.32 -21.43
CA LEU A 76 0.57 -9.91 -20.75
C LEU A 76 0.76 -8.64 -19.91
N THR A 77 1.81 -8.63 -19.06
CA THR A 77 2.15 -7.48 -18.22
C THR A 77 2.40 -6.24 -19.07
N THR A 78 3.06 -6.38 -20.22
CA THR A 78 3.28 -5.27 -21.16
C THR A 78 1.97 -4.64 -21.62
N VAL A 79 1.03 -5.46 -22.14
CA VAL A 79 -0.28 -4.97 -22.64
C VAL A 79 -1.11 -4.35 -21.52
N LEU A 80 -1.25 -5.07 -20.40
CA LEU A 80 -2.13 -4.63 -19.30
C LEU A 80 -1.59 -3.41 -18.57
N SER A 81 -0.25 -3.29 -18.40
CA SER A 81 0.37 -2.10 -17.81
C SER A 81 0.15 -0.89 -18.69
N TYR A 82 0.41 -0.98 -19.99
CA TYR A 82 0.16 0.12 -20.92
C TYR A 82 -1.28 0.62 -20.87
N MET A 83 -2.25 -0.31 -20.94
CA MET A 83 -3.67 0.03 -20.91
C MET A 83 -4.10 0.62 -19.57
N SER A 84 -3.59 0.09 -18.45
CA SER A 84 -3.92 0.61 -17.12
C SER A 84 -3.34 2.01 -16.90
N LEU A 85 -2.07 2.23 -17.20
CA LEU A 85 -1.43 3.54 -17.10
C LEU A 85 -2.11 4.58 -17.99
N SER A 86 -2.46 4.20 -19.24
CA SER A 86 -3.18 5.09 -20.17
C SER A 86 -4.60 5.44 -19.68
N ALA A 87 -5.31 4.48 -19.09
CA ALA A 87 -6.67 4.68 -18.59
C ALA A 87 -6.71 5.47 -17.28
N ASP A 88 -5.69 5.34 -16.43
CA ASP A 88 -5.62 6.03 -15.13
C ASP A 88 -5.41 7.55 -15.26
N THR A 89 -4.93 8.04 -16.41
CA THR A 89 -4.91 9.49 -16.73
C THR A 89 -6.16 9.97 -17.46
N ARG A 90 -7.15 9.09 -17.74
CA ARG A 90 -8.33 9.35 -18.60
C ARG A 90 -9.59 8.66 -18.04
N LEU A 91 -9.86 8.80 -16.73
CA LEU A 91 -10.99 8.11 -16.08
C LEU A 91 -12.37 8.54 -16.65
N MET A 92 -12.46 9.74 -17.21
CA MET A 92 -13.69 10.26 -17.83
C MET A 92 -13.86 9.85 -19.30
N ASP A 93 -12.91 9.11 -19.86
CA ASP A 93 -13.02 8.57 -21.23
C ASP A 93 -13.66 7.18 -21.18
N ASP A 94 -14.97 7.14 -21.34
CA ASP A 94 -15.77 5.90 -21.31
C ASP A 94 -15.24 4.86 -22.30
N SER A 95 -14.78 5.27 -23.48
CA SER A 95 -14.26 4.37 -24.51
C SER A 95 -12.97 3.69 -24.05
N MET A 96 -12.10 4.43 -23.38
CA MET A 96 -10.88 3.92 -22.78
C MET A 96 -11.18 2.93 -21.65
N GLN A 97 -12.11 3.27 -20.75
CA GLN A 97 -12.49 2.40 -19.64
C GLN A 97 -13.12 1.10 -20.15
N GLN A 98 -13.99 1.18 -21.14
CA GLN A 98 -14.59 0.00 -21.78
C GLN A 98 -13.51 -0.88 -22.44
N ARG A 99 -12.54 -0.29 -23.16
CA ARG A 99 -11.46 -1.04 -23.79
C ARG A 99 -10.58 -1.74 -22.75
N LYS A 100 -10.17 -1.03 -21.69
CA LYS A 100 -9.44 -1.64 -20.57
C LYS A 100 -10.22 -2.81 -19.97
N GLY A 101 -11.51 -2.62 -19.71
CA GLY A 101 -12.39 -3.66 -19.19
C GLY A 101 -12.48 -4.88 -20.09
N ALA A 102 -12.62 -4.69 -21.41
CA ALA A 102 -12.66 -5.77 -22.38
C ALA A 102 -11.37 -6.59 -22.42
N LEU A 103 -10.19 -5.93 -22.43
CA LEU A 103 -8.90 -6.62 -22.42
C LEU A 103 -8.66 -7.37 -21.09
N MET A 104 -9.04 -6.81 -19.95
CA MET A 104 -8.99 -7.49 -18.66
C MET A 104 -9.89 -8.73 -18.61
N GLN A 105 -11.09 -8.64 -19.18
CA GLN A 105 -12.01 -9.79 -19.28
C GLN A 105 -11.45 -10.88 -20.19
N GLN A 106 -10.92 -10.52 -21.34
CA GLN A 106 -10.28 -11.42 -22.29
C GLN A 106 -9.13 -12.18 -21.64
N TYR A 107 -8.26 -11.46 -20.93
CA TYR A 107 -7.19 -12.07 -20.13
C TYR A 107 -7.71 -13.03 -19.07
N SER A 108 -8.69 -12.61 -18.26
CA SER A 108 -9.23 -13.45 -17.19
C SER A 108 -9.80 -14.77 -17.73
N GLN A 109 -10.39 -14.75 -18.91
CA GLN A 109 -10.88 -15.97 -19.58
C GLN A 109 -9.72 -16.85 -20.08
N ALA A 110 -8.73 -16.26 -20.74
CA ALA A 110 -7.57 -17.01 -21.25
C ALA A 110 -6.76 -17.65 -20.11
N SER A 111 -6.44 -16.88 -19.09
CA SER A 111 -5.70 -17.34 -17.90
C SER A 111 -6.50 -18.40 -17.12
N GLY A 112 -7.76 -18.11 -16.78
CA GLY A 112 -8.60 -19.02 -15.99
C GLY A 112 -8.82 -20.39 -16.66
N ASN A 113 -8.91 -20.43 -18.00
CA ASN A 113 -9.10 -21.69 -18.72
C ASN A 113 -7.80 -22.47 -18.98
N ASN A 114 -6.67 -21.76 -19.08
CA ASN A 114 -5.45 -22.37 -19.62
C ASN A 114 -4.24 -22.33 -18.68
N LEU A 115 -4.21 -21.47 -17.63
CA LEU A 115 -3.03 -21.34 -16.79
C LEU A 115 -3.24 -21.83 -15.34
N THR A 116 -4.48 -21.87 -14.83
CA THR A 116 -4.79 -22.25 -13.43
C THR A 116 -4.23 -23.61 -13.02
N TRP A 117 -4.17 -24.57 -13.94
CA TRP A 117 -3.65 -25.92 -13.70
C TRP A 117 -2.16 -25.91 -13.32
N PHE A 118 -1.38 -24.92 -13.84
CA PHE A 118 0.08 -24.90 -13.70
C PHE A 118 0.54 -24.77 -12.24
N GLY A 119 -0.01 -23.79 -11.53
CA GLY A 119 0.30 -23.62 -10.10
C GLY A 119 -0.15 -24.83 -9.26
N LEU A 120 -1.29 -25.44 -9.57
CA LEU A 120 -1.80 -26.61 -8.86
C LEU A 120 -0.91 -27.84 -9.09
N GLU A 121 -0.54 -28.12 -10.36
CA GLU A 121 0.35 -29.25 -10.67
C GLU A 121 1.75 -29.08 -10.08
N LEU A 122 2.28 -27.85 -10.12
CA LEU A 122 3.55 -27.50 -9.49
C LEU A 122 3.50 -27.69 -7.96
N ALA A 123 2.40 -27.28 -7.33
CA ALA A 123 2.20 -27.45 -5.89
C ALA A 123 2.12 -28.92 -5.48
N ASP A 124 1.52 -29.77 -6.31
CA ASP A 124 1.32 -31.19 -6.08
C ASP A 124 2.52 -32.08 -6.41
N MET A 125 3.58 -31.51 -7.04
CA MET A 125 4.79 -32.29 -7.37
C MET A 125 5.42 -32.89 -6.12
N SER A 126 5.85 -34.17 -6.22
CA SER A 126 6.60 -34.79 -5.15
C SER A 126 7.98 -34.15 -4.95
N GLU A 127 8.48 -34.18 -3.72
CA GLU A 127 9.84 -33.68 -3.44
C GLU A 127 10.91 -34.45 -4.21
N ASP A 128 10.74 -35.77 -4.36
CA ASP A 128 11.68 -36.62 -5.10
C ASP A 128 11.75 -36.23 -6.59
N ASP A 129 10.60 -35.99 -7.24
CA ASP A 129 10.54 -35.52 -8.63
C ASP A 129 11.21 -34.15 -8.80
N LEU A 130 10.96 -33.24 -7.86
CA LEU A 130 11.54 -31.90 -7.89
C LEU A 130 13.06 -31.94 -7.71
N GLN A 131 13.56 -32.71 -6.73
CA GLN A 131 14.99 -32.88 -6.50
C GLN A 131 15.70 -33.57 -7.68
N ALA A 132 15.06 -34.56 -8.32
CA ALA A 132 15.56 -35.18 -9.53
C ALA A 132 15.72 -34.16 -10.68
N GLN A 133 14.79 -33.22 -10.82
CA GLN A 133 14.86 -32.17 -11.84
C GLN A 133 15.93 -31.11 -11.50
N TYR A 134 16.09 -30.71 -10.23
CA TYR A 134 17.18 -29.84 -9.79
C TYR A 134 18.55 -30.44 -10.01
N ALA A 135 18.69 -31.77 -9.85
CA ALA A 135 19.94 -32.48 -10.12
C ALA A 135 20.28 -32.55 -11.62
N LYS A 136 19.25 -32.55 -12.46
CA LYS A 136 19.39 -32.61 -13.92
C LYS A 136 19.69 -31.25 -14.54
N ASP A 137 19.11 -30.18 -14.00
CA ASP A 137 19.24 -28.84 -14.56
C ASP A 137 19.50 -27.78 -13.47
N GLU A 138 20.73 -27.26 -13.46
CA GLU A 138 21.15 -26.24 -12.47
C GLU A 138 20.38 -24.94 -12.62
N LYS A 139 19.95 -24.59 -13.84
CA LYS A 139 19.14 -23.38 -14.07
C LYS A 139 17.79 -23.43 -13.35
N LEU A 140 17.20 -24.61 -13.19
CA LEU A 140 15.93 -24.74 -12.46
C LEU A 140 16.05 -24.29 -11.00
N LYS A 141 17.24 -24.37 -10.39
CA LYS A 141 17.47 -23.92 -9.01
C LYS A 141 17.31 -22.40 -8.85
N THR A 142 17.49 -21.63 -9.92
CA THR A 142 17.27 -20.17 -9.87
C THR A 142 15.78 -19.82 -9.65
N TYR A 143 14.87 -20.74 -10.00
CA TYR A 143 13.43 -20.61 -9.77
C TYR A 143 12.96 -21.21 -8.44
N LYS A 144 13.90 -21.71 -7.60
CA LYS A 144 13.53 -22.32 -6.32
C LYS A 144 12.65 -21.42 -5.45
N PRO A 145 12.93 -20.10 -5.28
CA PRO A 145 12.07 -19.23 -4.48
C PRO A 145 10.62 -19.18 -5.00
N TYR A 146 10.41 -19.05 -6.30
CA TYR A 146 9.10 -19.09 -6.94
C TYR A 146 8.40 -20.45 -6.74
N ILE A 147 9.13 -21.54 -6.94
CA ILE A 147 8.60 -22.90 -6.76
C ILE A 147 8.19 -23.11 -5.30
N ASP A 148 9.01 -22.71 -4.34
CA ASP A 148 8.74 -22.80 -2.91
C ASP A 148 7.50 -21.97 -2.51
N GLU A 149 7.35 -20.77 -3.09
CA GLU A 149 6.18 -19.91 -2.87
C GLU A 149 4.90 -20.59 -3.36
N VAL A 150 4.89 -21.11 -4.59
CA VAL A 150 3.72 -21.83 -5.13
C VAL A 150 3.40 -23.07 -4.29
N ARG A 151 4.41 -23.86 -3.90
CA ARG A 151 4.24 -25.08 -3.09
C ARG A 151 3.80 -24.81 -1.66
N ARG A 152 4.04 -23.62 -1.12
CA ARG A 152 3.58 -23.20 0.21
C ARG A 152 2.04 -23.22 0.32
N SER A 153 1.34 -23.01 -0.79
CA SER A 153 -0.11 -23.07 -0.85
C SER A 153 -0.67 -24.51 -0.90
N ALA A 154 0.14 -25.51 -1.24
CA ALA A 154 -0.29 -26.90 -1.47
C ALA A 154 -1.20 -27.48 -0.36
N PRO A 155 -0.90 -27.31 0.94
CA PRO A 155 -1.74 -27.86 2.02
C PRO A 155 -3.16 -27.27 2.06
N TYR A 156 -3.37 -26.15 1.40
CA TYR A 156 -4.62 -25.36 1.41
C TYR A 156 -5.36 -25.39 0.08
N ASN A 157 -4.80 -26.05 -0.94
CA ASN A 157 -5.45 -26.19 -2.24
C ASN A 157 -6.63 -27.16 -2.16
N LEU A 158 -7.73 -26.82 -2.82
CA LEU A 158 -8.86 -27.71 -3.04
C LEU A 158 -8.63 -28.54 -4.32
N THR A 159 -9.56 -29.47 -4.63
CA THR A 159 -9.41 -30.23 -5.87
C THR A 159 -9.44 -29.31 -7.10
N LYS A 160 -8.77 -29.71 -8.17
CA LYS A 160 -8.69 -28.95 -9.44
C LYS A 160 -10.06 -28.50 -9.95
N GLU A 161 -11.08 -29.37 -9.86
CA GLU A 161 -12.45 -29.10 -10.29
C GLU A 161 -13.10 -28.01 -9.41
N VAL A 162 -12.86 -28.07 -8.09
CA VAL A 162 -13.40 -27.07 -7.14
C VAL A 162 -12.72 -25.73 -7.35
N GLU A 163 -11.39 -25.68 -7.42
CA GLU A 163 -10.63 -24.44 -7.68
C GLU A 163 -11.08 -23.77 -8.99
N ARG A 164 -11.19 -24.55 -10.06
CA ARG A 164 -11.71 -24.05 -11.34
C ARG A 164 -13.14 -23.52 -11.20
N ALA A 165 -14.02 -24.24 -10.51
CA ALA A 165 -15.40 -23.82 -10.33
C ALA A 165 -15.50 -22.52 -9.52
N LEU A 166 -14.67 -22.34 -8.48
CA LEU A 166 -14.61 -21.12 -7.69
C LEU A 166 -14.08 -19.95 -8.52
N THR A 167 -12.99 -20.16 -9.26
CA THR A 167 -12.36 -19.13 -10.12
C THR A 167 -13.33 -18.62 -11.20
N VAL A 168 -14.00 -19.52 -11.93
CA VAL A 168 -14.95 -19.12 -12.99
C VAL A 168 -16.14 -18.36 -12.40
N ARG A 169 -16.65 -18.77 -11.23
CA ARG A 169 -17.80 -18.09 -10.60
C ARG A 169 -17.44 -16.74 -9.99
N SER A 170 -16.23 -16.58 -9.49
CA SER A 170 -15.81 -15.33 -8.82
C SER A 170 -15.97 -14.10 -9.70
N SER A 171 -15.75 -14.23 -11.00
CA SER A 171 -15.86 -13.13 -11.98
C SER A 171 -17.30 -12.66 -12.23
N PHE A 172 -18.30 -13.55 -12.02
CA PHE A 172 -19.68 -13.27 -12.39
C PHE A 172 -20.67 -13.25 -11.21
N ALA A 173 -20.29 -13.82 -10.09
CA ALA A 173 -21.19 -14.01 -8.93
C ALA A 173 -20.43 -14.04 -7.61
N GLY A 174 -21.15 -14.01 -6.52
CA GLY A 174 -20.58 -14.13 -5.17
C GLY A 174 -20.12 -12.81 -4.56
N LYS A 175 -19.20 -12.91 -3.59
CA LYS A 175 -18.76 -11.75 -2.79
C LYS A 175 -18.25 -10.58 -3.62
N GLY A 176 -17.53 -10.87 -4.71
CA GLY A 176 -16.94 -9.81 -5.55
C GLY A 176 -17.97 -8.85 -6.15
N LYS A 177 -19.13 -9.35 -6.56
CA LYS A 177 -20.20 -8.49 -7.12
C LYS A 177 -20.93 -7.67 -6.05
N VAL A 178 -21.03 -8.20 -4.83
CA VAL A 178 -21.57 -7.43 -3.70
C VAL A 178 -20.60 -6.32 -3.26
N VAL A 179 -19.30 -6.62 -3.28
CA VAL A 179 -18.24 -5.63 -3.00
C VAL A 179 -18.19 -4.55 -4.08
N GLU A 180 -18.34 -4.92 -5.36
CA GLU A 180 -18.45 -3.96 -6.45
C GLU A 180 -19.69 -3.05 -6.28
N PHE A 181 -20.84 -3.63 -5.93
CA PHE A 181 -22.05 -2.87 -5.62
C PHE A 181 -21.83 -1.90 -4.45
N TYR A 182 -21.24 -2.37 -3.34
CA TYR A 182 -20.86 -1.53 -2.20
C TYR A 182 -19.99 -0.33 -2.62
N GLY A 183 -18.93 -0.59 -3.40
CA GLY A 183 -18.01 0.46 -3.86
C GLY A 183 -18.72 1.50 -4.76
N ASN A 184 -19.58 1.04 -5.67
CA ASN A 184 -20.36 1.92 -6.54
C ASN A 184 -21.33 2.81 -5.75
N GLU A 185 -22.02 2.25 -4.76
CA GLU A 185 -22.95 3.03 -3.93
C GLU A 185 -22.21 3.98 -2.98
N LEU A 186 -21.07 3.56 -2.41
CA LEU A 186 -20.23 4.45 -1.59
C LEU A 186 -19.74 5.66 -2.40
N SER A 187 -19.30 5.46 -3.63
CA SER A 187 -18.80 6.55 -4.49
C SER A 187 -19.87 7.56 -4.91
N ARG A 188 -21.14 7.18 -4.84
CA ARG A 188 -22.29 8.03 -5.16
C ARG A 188 -22.81 8.85 -3.99
N LEU A 189 -22.32 8.57 -2.77
CA LEU A 189 -22.79 9.30 -1.60
C LEU A 189 -22.53 10.80 -1.75
N GLN A 190 -23.56 11.57 -1.43
CA GLN A 190 -23.52 13.03 -1.42
C GLN A 190 -23.92 13.53 -0.04
N PHE A 191 -23.10 14.38 0.51
CA PHE A 191 -23.25 14.94 1.84
C PHE A 191 -23.70 16.39 1.77
N ASP A 192 -24.60 16.80 2.65
CA ASP A 192 -25.05 18.19 2.69
C ASP A 192 -24.15 19.00 3.63
N LEU A 193 -23.34 19.86 3.04
CA LEU A 193 -22.48 20.78 3.78
C LEU A 193 -22.90 22.22 3.49
N ASP A 194 -23.51 22.87 4.48
CA ASP A 194 -23.97 24.26 4.36
C ASP A 194 -24.94 24.47 3.17
N GLY A 195 -25.85 23.50 2.92
CA GLY A 195 -26.82 23.53 1.83
C GLY A 195 -26.25 23.18 0.44
N LYS A 196 -25.02 22.72 0.37
CA LYS A 196 -24.37 22.24 -0.87
C LYS A 196 -24.09 20.74 -0.78
N LYS A 197 -24.39 20.04 -1.85
CA LYS A 197 -24.01 18.64 -1.98
C LYS A 197 -22.53 18.51 -2.35
N VAL A 198 -21.78 17.76 -1.52
CA VAL A 198 -20.35 17.50 -1.68
C VAL A 198 -20.09 16.00 -1.57
N ASN A 199 -18.96 15.55 -2.11
CA ASN A 199 -18.50 14.18 -1.90
C ASN A 199 -17.77 14.03 -0.55
N MET A 200 -17.40 12.79 -0.20
CA MET A 200 -16.75 12.47 1.06
C MET A 200 -15.36 13.10 1.18
N GLU A 201 -14.60 13.13 0.09
CA GLU A 201 -13.24 13.66 0.05
C GLU A 201 -13.21 15.14 0.43
N VAL A 202 -14.21 15.92 0.01
CA VAL A 202 -14.35 17.35 0.38
C VAL A 202 -14.56 17.50 1.88
N LEU A 203 -15.38 16.63 2.51
CA LEU A 203 -15.56 16.66 3.97
C LEU A 203 -14.26 16.32 4.70
N LEU A 204 -13.59 15.26 4.29
CA LEU A 204 -12.33 14.82 4.90
C LEU A 204 -11.23 15.88 4.75
N ALA A 205 -11.09 16.46 3.56
CA ALA A 205 -10.12 17.54 3.32
C ALA A 205 -10.43 18.78 4.17
N LYS A 206 -11.72 19.15 4.28
CA LYS A 206 -12.13 20.29 5.09
C LYS A 206 -11.91 20.06 6.59
N MET A 207 -12.10 18.84 7.08
CA MET A 207 -11.77 18.50 8.47
C MET A 207 -10.26 18.63 8.74
N THR A 208 -9.40 18.21 7.82
CA THR A 208 -7.96 18.30 7.99
C THR A 208 -7.45 19.73 7.92
N SER A 209 -7.95 20.53 6.97
CA SER A 209 -7.43 21.87 6.68
C SER A 209 -8.07 23.01 7.49
N SER A 210 -9.27 22.80 8.05
CA SER A 210 -9.96 23.88 8.78
C SER A 210 -9.31 24.15 10.14
N LYS A 211 -9.04 25.43 10.41
CA LYS A 211 -8.59 25.92 11.74
C LYS A 211 -9.75 26.02 12.75
N ASP A 212 -10.99 26.05 12.27
CA ASP A 212 -12.19 26.18 13.09
C ASP A 212 -12.69 24.79 13.52
N ALA A 213 -12.64 24.51 14.82
CA ALA A 213 -13.12 23.26 15.41
C ALA A 213 -14.62 23.02 15.18
N ALA A 214 -15.44 24.09 15.13
CA ALA A 214 -16.86 23.94 14.85
C ALA A 214 -17.12 23.44 13.43
N VAL A 215 -16.32 23.91 12.47
CA VAL A 215 -16.37 23.42 11.08
C VAL A 215 -15.94 21.96 11.01
N ARG A 216 -14.86 21.57 11.70
CA ARG A 216 -14.40 20.18 11.75
C ARG A 216 -15.47 19.25 12.33
N LEU A 217 -16.08 19.66 13.44
CA LEU A 217 -17.16 18.90 14.09
C LEU A 217 -18.41 18.79 13.20
N SER A 218 -18.80 19.88 12.53
CA SER A 218 -19.91 19.87 11.56
C SER A 218 -19.65 18.91 10.40
N CYS A 219 -18.44 18.90 9.84
CA CYS A 219 -18.05 17.95 8.79
C CYS A 219 -18.09 16.49 9.29
N MET A 220 -17.62 16.22 10.51
CA MET A 220 -17.65 14.89 11.12
C MET A 220 -19.08 14.40 11.31
N LYS A 221 -19.95 15.25 11.86
CA LYS A 221 -21.35 14.93 12.03
C LYS A 221 -22.03 14.64 10.69
N THR A 222 -21.82 15.50 9.70
CA THR A 222 -22.36 15.33 8.34
C THR A 222 -21.89 14.03 7.71
N LEU A 223 -20.61 13.68 7.88
CA LEU A 223 -20.05 12.41 7.39
C LEU A 223 -20.71 11.21 8.08
N ASN A 224 -20.76 11.23 9.41
CA ASN A 224 -21.31 10.11 10.18
C ASN A 224 -22.81 9.90 9.90
N ASP A 225 -23.60 10.97 9.80
CA ASP A 225 -25.03 10.91 9.49
C ASP A 225 -25.28 10.37 8.07
N GLY A 226 -24.52 10.82 7.07
CA GLY A 226 -24.62 10.30 5.71
C GLY A 226 -24.18 8.82 5.58
N LEU A 227 -23.20 8.40 6.34
CA LEU A 227 -22.78 6.98 6.40
C LEU A 227 -23.82 6.11 7.11
N LYS A 228 -24.62 6.66 8.02
CA LYS A 228 -25.73 5.94 8.65
C LYS A 228 -26.79 5.53 7.63
N ASP A 229 -27.11 6.39 6.67
CA ASP A 229 -28.02 6.03 5.59
C ASP A 229 -27.50 4.88 4.69
N PHE A 230 -26.19 4.74 4.65
CA PHE A 230 -25.48 3.71 3.89
C PHE A 230 -25.22 2.40 4.67
N GLU A 231 -25.43 2.38 6.00
CA GLU A 231 -25.05 1.28 6.91
C GLU A 231 -25.57 -0.09 6.48
N ARG A 232 -26.78 -0.17 5.90
CA ARG A 232 -27.40 -1.44 5.49
C ARG A 232 -26.68 -2.07 4.30
N ILE A 233 -26.25 -1.26 3.33
CA ILE A 233 -25.49 -1.73 2.17
C ILE A 233 -24.10 -2.20 2.64
N CYS A 234 -23.46 -1.42 3.50
CA CYS A 234 -22.19 -1.79 4.11
C CYS A 234 -22.30 -3.12 4.89
N ALA A 235 -23.31 -3.24 5.77
CA ALA A 235 -23.50 -4.44 6.58
C ALA A 235 -23.80 -5.68 5.71
N LEU A 236 -24.58 -5.57 4.64
CA LEU A 236 -24.81 -6.66 3.70
C LEU A 236 -23.49 -7.13 3.08
N SER A 237 -22.70 -6.18 2.56
CA SER A 237 -21.41 -6.49 1.94
C SER A 237 -20.44 -7.13 2.93
N LEU A 238 -20.27 -6.54 4.11
CA LEU A 238 -19.34 -7.05 5.13
C LEU A 238 -19.75 -8.42 5.67
N ASN A 239 -21.05 -8.67 5.88
CA ASN A 239 -21.54 -10.01 6.22
C ASN A 239 -21.26 -11.05 5.14
N MET A 240 -21.37 -10.67 3.85
CA MET A 240 -21.05 -11.55 2.74
C MET A 240 -19.56 -11.88 2.70
N VAL A 241 -18.71 -10.87 2.85
CA VAL A 241 -17.25 -11.01 2.87
C VAL A 241 -16.82 -11.89 4.04
N ALA A 242 -17.24 -11.56 5.26
CA ALA A 242 -16.89 -12.34 6.46
C ALA A 242 -17.41 -13.77 6.41
N GLY A 243 -18.63 -13.98 5.85
CA GLY A 243 -19.19 -15.31 5.65
C GLY A 243 -18.40 -16.13 4.65
N SER A 244 -18.06 -15.56 3.50
CA SER A 244 -17.22 -16.23 2.49
C SER A 244 -15.83 -16.55 3.03
N TRP A 245 -15.21 -15.62 3.76
CA TRP A 245 -13.92 -15.83 4.41
C TRP A 245 -13.93 -16.98 5.39
N HIS A 246 -15.00 -17.09 6.20
CA HIS A 246 -15.15 -18.20 7.12
C HIS A 246 -15.28 -19.55 6.38
N ILE A 247 -16.07 -19.61 5.31
CA ILE A 247 -16.22 -20.84 4.50
C ILE A 247 -14.87 -21.23 3.90
N GLU A 248 -14.16 -20.32 3.26
CA GLU A 248 -12.84 -20.55 2.69
C GLU A 248 -11.84 -21.04 3.76
N LYS A 249 -11.85 -20.42 4.95
CA LYS A 249 -11.03 -20.86 6.09
C LYS A 249 -11.28 -22.32 6.45
N VAL A 250 -12.55 -22.72 6.55
CA VAL A 250 -12.94 -24.10 6.96
C VAL A 250 -12.62 -25.09 5.84
N GLU A 251 -12.99 -24.80 4.59
CA GLU A 251 -12.79 -25.69 3.45
C GLU A 251 -11.32 -25.96 3.17
N ARG A 252 -10.47 -24.92 3.30
CA ARG A 252 -9.03 -25.02 3.08
C ARG A 252 -8.23 -25.44 4.30
N GLY A 253 -8.85 -25.52 5.48
CA GLY A 253 -8.19 -25.96 6.72
C GLY A 253 -7.26 -24.92 7.35
N PHE A 254 -7.46 -23.64 7.11
CA PHE A 254 -6.68 -22.60 7.77
C PHE A 254 -6.93 -22.55 9.28
N LYS A 255 -5.85 -22.34 10.05
CA LYS A 255 -5.88 -22.41 11.51
C LYS A 255 -6.68 -21.27 12.15
N ASN A 256 -6.40 -20.03 11.77
CA ASN A 256 -7.06 -18.85 12.32
C ASN A 256 -7.61 -17.93 11.21
N LEU A 257 -8.21 -16.78 11.59
CA LEU A 257 -8.82 -15.85 10.64
C LEU A 257 -7.80 -15.18 9.72
N ARG A 258 -6.58 -14.95 10.19
CA ARG A 258 -5.52 -14.25 9.44
C ARG A 258 -4.63 -15.20 8.64
N SER A 259 -4.64 -16.52 8.92
CA SER A 259 -3.68 -17.47 8.32
C SER A 259 -3.65 -17.44 6.79
N SER A 260 -4.81 -17.26 6.12
CA SER A 260 -4.86 -17.13 4.65
C SER A 260 -4.15 -15.85 4.17
N ARG A 261 -4.37 -14.73 4.85
CA ARG A 261 -3.70 -13.46 4.55
C ARG A 261 -2.20 -13.53 4.86
N ASN A 262 -1.83 -14.11 6.00
CA ASN A 262 -0.44 -14.25 6.40
C ASN A 262 0.33 -15.15 5.42
N LEU A 263 -0.29 -16.24 4.95
CA LEU A 263 0.28 -17.07 3.88
C LEU A 263 0.53 -16.26 2.60
N SER A 264 -0.46 -15.48 2.18
CA SER A 264 -0.37 -14.61 1.01
C SER A 264 0.70 -13.51 1.14
N ASN A 265 0.97 -13.05 2.37
CA ASN A 265 2.00 -12.06 2.68
C ASN A 265 3.37 -12.70 2.98
N ASN A 266 3.48 -14.01 2.88
CA ASN A 266 4.67 -14.77 3.23
C ASN A 266 5.15 -14.53 4.68
N LEU A 267 4.20 -14.52 5.63
CA LEU A 267 4.48 -14.31 7.05
C LEU A 267 4.01 -15.46 7.91
N PRO A 268 4.81 -15.86 8.94
CA PRO A 268 4.33 -16.71 10.02
C PRO A 268 3.23 -16.02 10.85
N ASP A 269 2.25 -16.80 11.31
CA ASP A 269 1.13 -16.29 12.12
C ASP A 269 1.62 -15.61 13.42
N ASP A 270 2.63 -16.17 14.08
CA ASP A 270 3.19 -15.68 15.34
C ASP A 270 3.92 -14.32 15.20
N VAL A 271 4.52 -14.06 14.06
CA VAL A 271 5.13 -12.77 13.75
C VAL A 271 4.08 -11.67 13.66
N VAL A 272 2.94 -11.97 13.02
CA VAL A 272 1.81 -11.02 12.92
C VAL A 272 1.14 -10.81 14.26
N ASP A 273 0.92 -11.89 15.03
CA ASP A 273 0.32 -11.81 16.36
C ASP A 273 1.17 -10.94 17.31
N SER A 274 2.51 -11.09 17.27
CA SER A 274 3.42 -10.26 18.08
C SER A 274 3.46 -8.80 17.67
N LEU A 275 3.30 -8.50 16.37
CA LEU A 275 3.12 -7.13 15.86
C LEU A 275 1.87 -6.48 16.45
N LEU A 276 0.72 -7.17 16.32
CA LEU A 276 -0.56 -6.66 16.79
C LEU A 276 -0.56 -6.42 18.30
N GLU A 277 0.06 -7.31 19.08
CA GLU A 277 0.22 -7.16 20.53
C GLU A 277 1.11 -5.97 20.88
N ALA A 278 2.25 -5.78 20.21
CA ALA A 278 3.14 -4.65 20.43
C ALA A 278 2.45 -3.32 20.14
N VAL A 279 1.66 -3.24 19.08
CA VAL A 279 0.89 -2.01 18.75
C VAL A 279 -0.25 -1.78 19.73
N ALA A 280 -0.98 -2.83 20.14
CA ALA A 280 -2.08 -2.73 21.11
C ALA A 280 -1.61 -2.32 22.52
N THR A 281 -0.31 -2.40 22.79
CA THR A 281 0.30 -1.97 24.07
C THR A 281 1.16 -0.72 23.87
N THR A 282 2.39 -0.87 23.43
CA THR A 282 3.36 0.23 23.27
C THR A 282 2.92 1.28 22.24
N GLY A 283 2.29 0.85 21.13
CA GLY A 283 1.76 1.77 20.11
C GLY A 283 0.62 2.64 20.66
N VAL A 284 -0.27 2.06 21.45
CA VAL A 284 -1.35 2.78 22.14
C VAL A 284 -0.81 3.82 23.13
N ASP A 285 0.24 3.50 23.88
CA ASP A 285 0.86 4.44 24.81
C ASP A 285 1.43 5.66 24.07
N TYR A 286 2.10 5.46 22.93
CA TYR A 286 2.58 6.57 22.09
C TYR A 286 1.42 7.38 21.49
N CYS A 287 0.37 6.70 21.04
CA CYS A 287 -0.82 7.34 20.51
C CYS A 287 -1.47 8.29 21.51
N LYS A 288 -1.66 7.84 22.75
CA LYS A 288 -2.23 8.64 23.84
C LYS A 288 -1.33 9.84 24.20
N ARG A 289 -0.02 9.63 24.30
CA ARG A 289 0.96 10.72 24.54
C ARG A 289 0.89 11.77 23.44
N TYR A 290 0.90 11.33 22.18
CA TYR A 290 0.83 12.22 21.02
C TYR A 290 -0.44 13.07 21.02
N TYR A 291 -1.61 12.47 21.13
CA TYR A 291 -2.85 13.23 21.08
C TYR A 291 -3.05 14.09 22.34
N THR A 292 -2.47 13.72 23.47
CA THR A 292 -2.43 14.61 24.64
C THR A 292 -1.61 15.87 24.34
N MET A 293 -0.43 15.75 23.74
CA MET A 293 0.37 16.90 23.29
C MET A 293 -0.34 17.71 22.23
N LYS A 294 -0.92 17.06 21.19
CA LYS A 294 -1.68 17.74 20.13
C LYS A 294 -2.85 18.53 20.67
N LYS A 295 -3.61 17.97 21.62
CA LYS A 295 -4.70 18.66 22.35
C LYS A 295 -4.21 19.95 23.00
N GLN A 296 -3.07 19.92 23.69
CA GLN A 296 -2.49 21.10 24.35
C GLN A 296 -2.05 22.16 23.34
N ILE A 297 -1.42 21.78 22.24
CA ILE A 297 -1.03 22.68 21.15
C ILE A 297 -2.26 23.36 20.55
N LEU A 298 -3.27 22.59 20.13
CA LEU A 298 -4.50 23.12 19.55
C LEU A 298 -5.28 24.02 20.53
N LYS A 299 -5.26 23.69 21.82
CA LYS A 299 -5.83 24.56 22.86
C LYS A 299 -5.12 25.92 22.92
N SER A 300 -3.80 25.91 22.85
CA SER A 300 -2.98 27.14 22.92
C SER A 300 -3.05 27.96 21.64
N THR A 301 -3.09 27.33 20.47
CA THR A 301 -2.99 28.02 19.17
C THR A 301 -4.33 28.35 18.55
N GLN A 302 -5.36 27.53 18.76
CA GLN A 302 -6.69 27.66 18.14
C GLN A 302 -7.80 27.88 19.17
N GLY A 303 -7.48 27.98 20.48
CA GLY A 303 -8.49 28.15 21.52
C GLY A 303 -9.44 26.97 21.67
N LEU A 304 -8.97 25.75 21.36
CA LEU A 304 -9.79 24.54 21.38
C LEU A 304 -10.31 24.25 22.80
N GLU A 305 -11.62 24.26 22.98
CA GLU A 305 -12.27 23.97 24.28
C GLU A 305 -12.44 22.46 24.50
N ARG A 306 -12.88 21.74 23.45
CA ARG A 306 -13.10 20.29 23.47
C ARG A 306 -12.28 19.65 22.37
N PHE A 307 -11.55 18.58 22.67
CA PHE A 307 -10.80 17.77 21.70
C PHE A 307 -11.61 16.54 21.34
N THR A 308 -12.13 16.52 20.14
CA THR A 308 -13.02 15.47 19.63
C THR A 308 -12.34 14.65 18.54
N TRP A 309 -12.97 13.58 18.10
CA TRP A 309 -12.44 12.77 17.00
C TRP A 309 -12.28 13.57 15.69
N ALA A 310 -13.08 14.62 15.49
CA ALA A 310 -12.95 15.52 14.35
C ALA A 310 -11.62 16.29 14.32
N ASP A 311 -10.99 16.44 15.48
CA ASP A 311 -9.73 17.18 15.65
C ASP A 311 -8.50 16.27 15.49
N ARG A 312 -8.71 14.96 15.36
CA ARG A 312 -7.63 13.96 15.30
C ARG A 312 -6.59 14.30 14.24
N ASN A 313 -7.02 14.60 13.02
CA ASN A 313 -6.16 14.97 11.88
C ASN A 313 -6.08 16.49 11.65
N ALA A 314 -6.54 17.32 12.60
CA ALA A 314 -6.48 18.77 12.45
C ALA A 314 -5.03 19.24 12.27
N SER A 315 -4.80 20.10 11.31
CA SER A 315 -3.51 20.75 11.09
C SER A 315 -3.17 21.63 12.29
N ILE A 316 -1.91 21.54 12.73
CA ILE A 316 -1.36 22.44 13.73
C ILE A 316 -0.85 23.67 13.00
N ASP A 317 -1.53 24.78 13.21
CA ASP A 317 -1.17 26.05 12.59
C ASP A 317 -0.09 26.76 13.43
N ILE A 318 1.12 26.22 13.40
CA ILE A 318 2.31 26.82 14.00
C ILE A 318 3.38 26.92 12.93
N GLY A 319 4.14 28.02 12.94
CA GLY A 319 5.19 28.26 11.95
C GLY A 319 4.73 29.10 10.76
N SER A 320 5.66 29.39 9.89
CA SER A 320 5.49 30.24 8.70
C SER A 320 6.01 29.60 7.42
N ALA A 321 6.34 28.30 7.45
CA ALA A 321 6.87 27.63 6.29
C ALA A 321 5.88 27.72 5.12
N SER A 322 6.32 28.29 4.01
CA SER A 322 5.55 28.31 2.79
C SER A 322 5.56 26.89 2.21
N ASP A 323 4.43 26.24 2.25
CA ASP A 323 4.20 24.91 1.65
C ASP A 323 4.09 25.00 0.11
N ASN A 324 4.90 25.82 -0.53
CA ASN A 324 4.82 26.01 -1.99
C ASN A 324 6.16 25.67 -2.65
N TYR A 325 6.31 24.41 -3.01
CA TYR A 325 7.49 23.87 -3.69
C TYR A 325 7.24 23.78 -5.20
N SER A 326 8.13 24.35 -6.03
CA SER A 326 8.10 24.05 -7.46
C SER A 326 8.50 22.60 -7.71
N TRP A 327 8.15 22.08 -8.89
CA TRP A 327 8.58 20.73 -9.29
C TRP A 327 10.10 20.56 -9.23
N GLU A 328 10.84 21.56 -9.73
CA GLU A 328 12.31 21.55 -9.73
C GLU A 328 12.89 21.55 -8.32
N GLN A 329 12.25 22.28 -7.38
CA GLN A 329 12.64 22.27 -5.97
C GLN A 329 12.37 20.89 -5.34
N ALA A 330 11.22 20.27 -5.63
CA ALA A 330 10.91 18.94 -5.14
C ALA A 330 11.93 17.91 -5.65
N VAL A 331 12.24 17.92 -6.95
CA VAL A 331 13.27 17.06 -7.55
C VAL A 331 14.65 17.27 -6.91
N ASP A 332 15.07 18.51 -6.70
CA ASP A 332 16.36 18.85 -6.08
C ASP A 332 16.43 18.33 -4.62
N LEU A 333 15.34 18.49 -3.86
CA LEU A 333 15.26 18.02 -2.47
C LEU A 333 15.34 16.50 -2.38
N VAL A 334 14.54 15.77 -3.18
CA VAL A 334 14.57 14.32 -3.20
C VAL A 334 15.93 13.79 -3.66
N HIS A 335 16.48 14.37 -4.74
CA HIS A 335 17.80 13.99 -5.23
C HIS A 335 18.89 14.19 -4.18
N LYS A 336 18.91 15.33 -3.48
CA LYS A 336 19.89 15.61 -2.43
C LYS A 336 19.74 14.67 -1.23
N GLY A 337 18.50 14.40 -0.82
CA GLY A 337 18.21 13.45 0.25
C GLY A 337 18.71 12.04 -0.10
N TYR A 338 18.37 11.55 -1.28
CA TYR A 338 18.83 10.24 -1.76
C TYR A 338 20.36 10.20 -1.89
N ASN A 339 20.99 11.22 -2.49
CA ASN A 339 22.44 11.25 -2.69
C ASN A 339 23.24 11.28 -1.37
N LYS A 340 22.67 11.84 -0.30
CA LYS A 340 23.29 11.82 1.04
C LYS A 340 23.39 10.40 1.58
N PHE A 341 22.44 9.53 1.25
CA PHE A 341 22.39 8.13 1.67
C PHE A 341 23.01 7.19 0.63
N SER A 342 22.59 7.28 -0.63
CA SER A 342 22.98 6.39 -1.71
C SER A 342 23.06 7.15 -3.05
N PRO A 343 24.26 7.39 -3.58
CA PRO A 343 24.42 7.92 -4.93
C PRO A 343 23.72 7.07 -6.00
N THR A 344 23.69 5.75 -5.81
CA THR A 344 23.02 4.81 -6.72
C THR A 344 21.52 5.10 -6.80
N MET A 345 20.84 5.29 -5.66
CA MET A 345 19.41 5.63 -5.63
C MET A 345 19.15 7.02 -6.26
N ALA A 346 20.04 7.98 -6.00
CA ALA A 346 19.93 9.33 -6.55
C ALA A 346 20.07 9.35 -8.08
N ASP A 347 21.02 8.61 -8.63
CA ASP A 347 21.23 8.50 -10.07
C ASP A 347 20.03 7.84 -10.76
N MET A 348 19.50 6.76 -10.19
CA MET A 348 18.28 6.09 -10.68
C MET A 348 17.07 7.04 -10.66
N PHE A 349 16.91 7.82 -9.59
CA PHE A 349 15.83 8.81 -9.50
C PHE A 349 15.89 9.83 -10.64
N LEU A 350 17.07 10.41 -10.93
CA LEU A 350 17.23 11.34 -12.04
C LEU A 350 16.96 10.67 -13.39
N GLU A 351 17.29 9.39 -13.53
CA GLU A 351 17.00 8.64 -14.75
C GLU A 351 15.49 8.53 -15.02
N PHE A 352 14.65 8.37 -13.97
CA PHE A 352 13.19 8.36 -14.12
C PHE A 352 12.64 9.70 -14.63
N ILE A 353 13.23 10.82 -14.20
CA ILE A 353 12.90 12.15 -14.68
C ILE A 353 13.28 12.30 -16.17
N ASP A 354 14.53 11.99 -16.51
CA ASP A 354 15.07 12.12 -17.87
C ASP A 354 14.33 11.24 -18.89
N GLN A 355 13.92 10.06 -18.46
CA GLN A 355 13.18 9.11 -19.28
C GLN A 355 11.67 9.38 -19.34
N LYS A 356 11.17 10.45 -18.71
CA LYS A 356 9.74 10.79 -18.64
C LYS A 356 8.88 9.63 -18.13
N ARG A 357 9.22 9.10 -16.97
CA ARG A 357 8.52 8.00 -16.33
C ARG A 357 7.53 8.44 -15.25
N ILE A 358 7.39 9.75 -15.04
CA ILE A 358 6.54 10.34 -14.00
C ILE A 358 5.47 11.22 -14.64
N ASP A 359 4.20 10.97 -14.33
CA ASP A 359 3.07 11.84 -14.67
C ASP A 359 2.72 12.70 -13.45
N VAL A 360 3.05 13.98 -13.50
CA VAL A 360 3.12 14.87 -12.34
C VAL A 360 1.83 15.66 -12.09
N PRO A 361 1.23 16.37 -13.11
CA PRO A 361 0.21 17.35 -12.82
C PRO A 361 -1.09 16.72 -12.31
N ALA A 362 -1.70 17.37 -11.31
CA ALA A 362 -3.07 17.11 -10.94
C ALA A 362 -4.02 17.62 -12.03
N GLN A 363 -5.00 16.81 -12.43
CA GLN A 363 -5.98 17.19 -13.44
C GLN A 363 -7.30 16.45 -13.29
N ASP A 364 -8.37 17.03 -13.82
CA ASP A 364 -9.67 16.37 -13.90
C ASP A 364 -9.59 15.10 -14.76
N GLY A 365 -10.25 14.05 -14.30
CA GLY A 365 -10.25 12.75 -14.98
C GLY A 365 -8.98 11.93 -14.83
N LYS A 366 -8.04 12.34 -14.02
CA LYS A 366 -6.88 11.55 -13.59
C LYS A 366 -7.20 10.80 -12.31
N ARG A 367 -6.66 9.60 -12.14
CA ARG A 367 -6.78 8.82 -10.91
C ARG A 367 -6.19 9.60 -9.73
N GLY A 368 -6.95 9.67 -8.62
CA GLY A 368 -6.50 10.33 -7.40
C GLY A 368 -5.44 9.54 -6.65
N GLY A 369 -4.74 10.22 -5.74
CA GLY A 369 -3.62 9.67 -4.99
C GLY A 369 -2.33 9.61 -5.82
N ALA A 370 -1.41 8.74 -5.42
CA ALA A 370 -0.16 8.46 -6.13
C ALA A 370 0.11 6.96 -6.12
N TYR A 371 0.91 6.48 -7.06
CA TYR A 371 1.40 5.11 -7.10
C TYR A 371 2.60 4.96 -8.02
N CYS A 372 3.38 3.91 -7.80
CA CYS A 372 4.39 3.42 -8.73
C CYS A 372 3.97 2.06 -9.32
N SER A 373 3.93 1.97 -10.66
CA SER A 373 3.70 0.73 -11.40
C SER A 373 5.03 0.12 -11.82
N SER A 374 5.24 -1.16 -11.54
CA SER A 374 6.45 -1.86 -11.95
C SER A 374 6.59 -1.97 -13.47
N ALA A 375 5.48 -2.27 -14.18
CA ALA A 375 5.46 -2.48 -15.64
C ALA A 375 6.70 -3.22 -16.13
N PHE A 376 6.93 -4.44 -15.63
CA PHE A 376 8.15 -5.24 -15.83
C PHE A 376 8.65 -5.22 -17.28
N GLY A 377 9.92 -4.91 -17.45
CA GLY A 377 10.55 -4.78 -18.78
C GLY A 377 10.37 -3.43 -19.47
N ASN A 378 9.34 -2.65 -19.13
CA ASN A 378 9.02 -1.34 -19.71
C ASN A 378 9.10 -0.20 -18.69
N GLY A 379 8.84 -0.49 -17.40
CA GLY A 379 8.75 0.45 -16.30
C GLY A 379 10.07 0.67 -15.54
N PRO A 380 9.97 1.24 -14.33
CA PRO A 380 8.75 1.64 -13.61
C PRO A 380 8.12 2.95 -14.10
N PHE A 381 6.82 3.18 -13.75
CA PHE A 381 6.13 4.44 -14.01
C PHE A 381 5.45 4.94 -12.74
N GLN A 382 5.52 6.24 -12.49
CA GLN A 382 4.91 6.89 -11.33
C GLN A 382 3.76 7.80 -11.75
N LEU A 383 2.63 7.72 -11.05
CA LEU A 383 1.52 8.66 -11.17
C LEU A 383 1.48 9.51 -9.89
N LEU A 384 1.53 10.82 -10.04
CA LEU A 384 1.41 11.80 -8.96
C LEU A 384 0.21 12.72 -9.23
N ASN A 385 -0.23 13.42 -8.20
CA ASN A 385 -1.13 14.58 -8.29
C ASN A 385 -0.48 15.72 -7.52
N PHE A 386 0.53 16.33 -8.12
CA PHE A 386 1.38 17.34 -7.49
C PHE A 386 0.64 18.67 -7.35
N THR A 387 0.54 19.17 -6.13
CA THR A 387 -0.15 20.40 -5.75
C THR A 387 0.75 21.40 -5.03
N HIS A 388 2.07 21.22 -5.17
CA HIS A 388 3.12 22.09 -4.63
C HIS A 388 3.27 22.08 -3.10
N SER A 389 2.74 21.09 -2.39
CA SER A 389 2.85 20.96 -0.94
C SER A 389 4.10 20.21 -0.50
N ALA A 390 4.51 20.36 0.77
CA ALA A 390 5.58 19.55 1.38
C ALA A 390 5.23 18.05 1.33
N ARG A 391 3.95 17.70 1.43
CA ARG A 391 3.46 16.33 1.29
C ARG A 391 3.76 15.76 -0.09
N ASP A 392 3.67 16.57 -1.16
CA ASP A 392 3.96 16.10 -2.51
C ASP A 392 5.44 15.79 -2.71
N VAL A 393 6.34 16.50 -2.01
CA VAL A 393 7.78 16.18 -1.98
C VAL A 393 8.01 14.82 -1.32
N ALA A 394 7.34 14.55 -0.19
CA ALA A 394 7.39 13.26 0.49
C ALA A 394 6.83 12.14 -0.40
N THR A 395 5.68 12.38 -1.07
CA THR A 395 5.08 11.45 -2.02
C THR A 395 6.01 11.15 -3.20
N LEU A 396 6.68 12.17 -3.77
CA LEU A 396 7.67 11.95 -4.84
C LEU A 396 8.82 11.05 -4.36
N ALA A 397 9.33 11.28 -3.15
CA ALA A 397 10.36 10.43 -2.56
C ALA A 397 9.84 8.99 -2.34
N HIS A 398 8.63 8.84 -1.86
CA HIS A 398 7.99 7.54 -1.64
C HIS A 398 7.87 6.73 -2.94
N GLU A 399 7.20 7.27 -3.96
CA GLU A 399 6.97 6.57 -5.22
C GLU A 399 8.28 6.30 -5.97
N SER A 400 9.27 7.20 -5.84
CA SER A 400 10.60 6.97 -6.41
C SER A 400 11.36 5.87 -5.68
N GLY A 401 11.13 5.66 -4.39
CA GLY A 401 11.66 4.51 -3.64
C GLY A 401 11.14 3.19 -4.20
N HIS A 402 9.83 3.07 -4.47
CA HIS A 402 9.27 1.93 -5.16
C HIS A 402 9.91 1.71 -6.54
N ALA A 403 10.08 2.78 -7.31
CA ALA A 403 10.69 2.71 -8.64
C ALA A 403 12.13 2.17 -8.58
N VAL A 404 12.94 2.64 -7.62
CA VAL A 404 14.29 2.12 -7.35
C VAL A 404 14.25 0.64 -7.00
N HIS A 405 13.33 0.23 -6.11
CA HIS A 405 13.18 -1.17 -5.71
C HIS A 405 12.90 -2.06 -6.92
N PHE A 406 11.94 -1.70 -7.77
CA PHE A 406 11.60 -2.47 -8.96
C PHE A 406 12.80 -2.62 -9.92
N VAL A 407 13.51 -1.52 -10.22
CA VAL A 407 14.67 -1.58 -11.12
C VAL A 407 15.77 -2.50 -10.57
N LEU A 408 16.03 -2.42 -9.25
CA LEU A 408 17.04 -3.27 -8.61
C LEU A 408 16.65 -4.74 -8.61
N SER A 409 15.36 -5.05 -8.49
CA SER A 409 14.86 -6.44 -8.44
C SER A 409 14.56 -7.08 -9.81
N TYR A 410 14.42 -6.30 -10.90
CA TYR A 410 14.16 -6.86 -12.24
C TYR A 410 15.09 -8.00 -12.69
N PRO A 411 16.38 -8.03 -12.33
CA PRO A 411 17.25 -9.16 -12.67
C PRO A 411 16.79 -10.51 -12.11
N GLN A 412 15.88 -10.54 -11.13
CA GLN A 412 15.29 -11.78 -10.60
C GLN A 412 14.26 -12.43 -11.53
N GLY A 413 13.88 -11.75 -12.63
CA GLY A 413 12.86 -12.25 -13.57
C GLY A 413 11.44 -11.95 -13.12
N ILE A 414 10.51 -12.04 -14.07
CA ILE A 414 9.11 -11.60 -13.86
C ILE A 414 8.39 -12.35 -12.73
N LEU A 415 8.75 -13.59 -12.46
CA LEU A 415 8.12 -14.42 -11.43
C LEU A 415 8.65 -14.16 -10.02
N GLN A 416 9.78 -13.43 -9.89
CA GLN A 416 10.50 -13.30 -8.61
C GLN A 416 10.91 -11.86 -8.28
N PHE A 417 10.71 -10.90 -9.18
CA PHE A 417 11.16 -9.51 -8.93
C PHE A 417 10.29 -8.78 -7.91
N HIS A 418 9.00 -9.13 -7.80
CA HIS A 418 8.12 -8.51 -6.83
C HIS A 418 8.51 -8.95 -5.40
N PRO A 419 8.85 -8.01 -4.52
CA PRO A 419 9.06 -8.34 -3.12
C PRO A 419 7.74 -8.80 -2.48
N PRO A 420 7.81 -9.62 -1.42
CA PRO A 420 6.65 -9.82 -0.56
C PRO A 420 6.09 -8.48 -0.11
N LEU A 421 4.78 -8.39 0.07
CA LEU A 421 4.10 -7.15 0.44
C LEU A 421 4.72 -6.47 1.68
N THR A 422 5.23 -7.28 2.60
CA THR A 422 5.91 -6.86 3.82
C THR A 422 7.25 -6.14 3.59
N LEU A 423 7.89 -6.37 2.45
CA LEU A 423 9.12 -5.71 2.04
C LEU A 423 8.89 -4.66 0.94
N ALA A 424 7.67 -4.56 0.41
CA ALA A 424 7.37 -3.68 -0.71
C ALA A 424 7.61 -2.20 -0.36
N GLU A 425 7.31 -1.82 0.89
CA GLU A 425 7.46 -0.45 1.38
C GLU A 425 8.88 -0.11 1.89
N THR A 426 9.83 -1.06 1.81
CA THR A 426 11.17 -0.86 2.37
C THR A 426 11.89 0.33 1.76
N ALA A 427 11.91 0.43 0.44
CA ALA A 427 12.61 1.51 -0.25
C ALA A 427 11.82 2.84 -0.20
N SER A 428 10.50 2.77 -0.30
CA SER A 428 9.62 3.94 -0.36
C SER A 428 9.62 4.71 0.97
N ILE A 429 9.30 4.05 2.09
CA ILE A 429 9.27 4.70 3.40
C ILE A 429 10.69 5.05 3.88
N PHE A 430 11.70 4.22 3.58
CA PHE A 430 13.09 4.54 3.92
C PHE A 430 13.58 5.79 3.18
N GLY A 431 13.32 5.88 1.87
CA GLY A 431 13.63 7.06 1.06
C GLY A 431 12.92 8.31 1.53
N GLU A 432 11.62 8.19 1.85
CA GLU A 432 10.84 9.28 2.44
C GLU A 432 11.43 9.74 3.79
N MET A 433 11.83 8.81 4.66
CA MET A 433 12.42 9.14 5.96
C MET A 433 13.76 9.88 5.82
N ILE A 434 14.61 9.47 4.88
CA ILE A 434 15.88 10.15 4.60
C ILE A 434 15.63 11.60 4.15
N VAL A 435 14.70 11.82 3.23
CA VAL A 435 14.35 13.17 2.74
C VAL A 435 13.72 13.99 3.86
N PHE A 436 12.81 13.41 4.64
CA PHE A 436 12.18 14.07 5.79
C PHE A 436 13.22 14.55 6.82
N ARG A 437 14.17 13.70 7.20
CA ARG A 437 15.22 14.06 8.15
C ARG A 437 16.17 15.14 7.62
N ASP A 438 16.51 15.11 6.33
CA ASP A 438 17.33 16.16 5.70
C ASP A 438 16.60 17.51 5.69
N LEU A 439 15.29 17.52 5.42
CA LEU A 439 14.45 18.72 5.48
C LEU A 439 14.35 19.25 6.91
N LEU A 440 14.08 18.39 7.88
CA LEU A 440 13.95 18.74 9.29
C LEU A 440 15.24 19.39 9.83
N GLU A 441 16.40 18.84 9.47
CA GLU A 441 17.72 19.36 9.86
C GLU A 441 17.95 20.78 9.29
N LYS A 442 17.47 21.06 8.07
CA LYS A 442 17.66 22.34 7.38
C LYS A 442 16.62 23.39 7.75
N THR A 443 15.54 23.00 8.43
CA THR A 443 14.46 23.91 8.84
C THR A 443 14.93 24.75 10.06
N PRO A 444 15.03 26.08 9.94
CA PRO A 444 15.64 26.92 10.98
C PRO A 444 14.69 27.22 12.14
N SER A 445 13.37 27.26 11.89
CA SER A 445 12.35 27.61 12.89
C SER A 445 11.96 26.38 13.73
N ASP A 446 11.93 26.52 15.06
CA ASP A 446 11.48 25.46 15.95
C ASP A 446 9.98 25.17 15.79
N GLU A 447 9.18 26.19 15.46
CA GLU A 447 7.75 26.06 15.17
C GLU A 447 7.54 25.21 13.91
N ASP A 448 8.24 25.52 12.83
CA ASP A 448 8.16 24.75 11.57
C ASP A 448 8.65 23.30 11.77
N ARG A 449 9.74 23.10 12.55
CA ARG A 449 10.24 21.78 12.90
C ARG A 449 9.21 20.98 13.71
N LEU A 450 8.56 21.61 14.68
CA LEU A 450 7.50 20.96 15.45
C LEU A 450 6.31 20.58 14.57
N ALA A 451 5.89 21.47 13.66
CA ALA A 451 4.81 21.18 12.71
C ALA A 451 5.15 19.97 11.81
N MET A 452 6.38 19.90 11.28
CA MET A 452 6.86 18.77 10.48
C MET A 452 6.87 17.46 11.28
N LEU A 453 7.39 17.47 12.50
CA LEU A 453 7.41 16.29 13.39
C LEU A 453 6.00 15.81 13.69
N MET A 454 5.09 16.74 14.05
CA MET A 454 3.70 16.40 14.35
C MET A 454 2.98 15.79 13.15
N SER A 455 3.21 16.31 11.94
CA SER A 455 2.65 15.73 10.71
C SER A 455 3.17 14.31 10.49
N LYS A 456 4.49 14.09 10.64
CA LYS A 456 5.09 12.75 10.46
C LYS A 456 4.59 11.75 11.51
N ILE A 457 4.42 12.18 12.76
CA ILE A 457 3.87 11.35 13.82
C ILE A 457 2.39 11.01 13.54
N ASP A 458 1.58 11.97 13.04
CA ASP A 458 0.19 11.71 12.61
C ASP A 458 0.15 10.61 11.52
N ASP A 459 1.05 10.67 10.54
CA ASP A 459 1.12 9.68 9.46
C ASP A 459 1.47 8.28 10.02
N ILE A 460 2.47 8.18 10.91
CA ILE A 460 2.85 6.90 11.54
C ILE A 460 1.72 6.36 12.43
N ILE A 461 1.03 7.18 13.21
CA ILE A 461 -0.12 6.73 14.01
C ILE A 461 -1.25 6.24 13.11
N ASN A 462 -1.48 6.91 11.97
CA ASN A 462 -2.48 6.48 11.00
C ASN A 462 -2.12 5.17 10.29
N SER A 463 -0.85 4.93 9.98
CA SER A 463 -0.40 3.68 9.33
C SER A 463 -0.18 2.52 10.33
N VAL A 464 0.12 2.80 11.59
CA VAL A 464 0.42 1.77 12.59
C VAL A 464 -0.78 1.54 13.50
N VAL A 465 -1.11 2.49 14.36
CA VAL A 465 -2.11 2.30 15.43
C VAL A 465 -3.51 2.19 14.85
N ARG A 466 -3.87 3.08 13.93
CA ARG A 466 -5.19 3.07 13.29
C ARG A 466 -5.44 1.79 12.49
N GLN A 467 -4.46 1.34 11.72
CA GLN A 467 -4.63 0.13 10.91
C GLN A 467 -4.73 -1.14 11.78
N CYS A 468 -3.99 -1.21 12.89
CA CYS A 468 -4.17 -2.31 13.84
C CYS A 468 -5.53 -2.25 14.56
N SER A 469 -6.08 -1.06 14.83
CA SER A 469 -7.45 -0.93 15.34
C SER A 469 -8.49 -1.41 14.31
N PHE A 470 -8.24 -1.23 13.02
CA PHE A 470 -9.06 -1.75 11.93
C PHE A 470 -8.98 -3.28 11.84
N ASP A 471 -7.79 -3.86 11.94
CA ASP A 471 -7.61 -5.31 12.01
C ASP A 471 -8.39 -5.91 13.20
N LYS A 472 -8.37 -5.24 14.34
CA LYS A 472 -9.13 -5.66 15.52
C LYS A 472 -10.65 -5.60 15.29
N PHE A 473 -11.13 -4.61 14.56
CA PHE A 473 -12.53 -4.53 14.15
C PHE A 473 -12.91 -5.66 13.20
N GLU A 474 -12.09 -5.96 12.19
CA GLU A 474 -12.29 -7.10 11.29
C GLU A 474 -12.37 -8.41 12.07
N GLU A 475 -11.43 -8.65 12.99
CA GLU A 475 -11.43 -9.84 13.85
C GLU A 475 -12.75 -9.98 14.62
N LYS A 476 -13.25 -8.89 15.25
CA LYS A 476 -14.52 -8.90 15.98
C LYS A 476 -15.70 -9.22 15.06
N VAL A 477 -15.83 -8.52 13.92
CA VAL A 477 -16.95 -8.73 12.99
C VAL A 477 -16.93 -10.12 12.37
N HIS A 478 -15.77 -10.61 11.92
CA HIS A 478 -15.64 -11.97 11.38
C HIS A 478 -15.96 -13.03 12.42
N THR A 479 -15.54 -12.83 13.67
CA THR A 479 -15.86 -13.75 14.79
C THR A 479 -17.35 -13.76 15.10
N MET A 480 -18.02 -12.61 15.12
CA MET A 480 -19.47 -12.53 15.32
C MET A 480 -20.22 -13.19 14.15
N ARG A 481 -19.77 -12.99 12.91
CA ARG A 481 -20.41 -13.53 11.70
C ARG A 481 -20.46 -15.05 11.68
N VAL A 482 -19.51 -15.75 12.29
CA VAL A 482 -19.54 -17.22 12.44
C VAL A 482 -20.79 -17.67 13.22
N LYS A 483 -21.28 -16.87 14.16
CA LYS A 483 -22.44 -17.17 14.99
C LYS A 483 -23.77 -16.77 14.34
N GLY A 484 -23.74 -15.87 13.36
CA GLY A 484 -24.93 -15.38 12.68
C GLY A 484 -24.68 -14.10 11.90
N THR A 485 -25.74 -13.53 11.33
CA THR A 485 -25.67 -12.23 10.66
C THR A 485 -25.41 -11.13 11.70
N VAL A 486 -24.43 -10.28 11.43
CA VAL A 486 -24.06 -9.13 12.27
C VAL A 486 -24.88 -7.91 11.83
N THR A 487 -25.58 -7.28 12.75
CA THR A 487 -26.38 -6.08 12.45
C THR A 487 -25.52 -4.81 12.36
N PRO A 488 -26.00 -3.74 11.71
CA PRO A 488 -25.31 -2.44 11.71
C PRO A 488 -25.00 -1.93 13.12
N GLU A 489 -25.94 -2.09 14.07
CA GLU A 489 -25.76 -1.66 15.45
C GLU A 489 -24.63 -2.42 16.16
N GLU A 490 -24.54 -3.73 15.93
CA GLU A 490 -23.44 -4.57 16.44
C GLU A 490 -22.09 -4.19 15.83
N MET A 491 -22.07 -3.84 14.54
CA MET A 491 -20.86 -3.33 13.86
C MET A 491 -20.44 -1.97 14.44
N SER A 492 -21.37 -1.03 14.61
CA SER A 492 -21.11 0.27 15.22
C SER A 492 -20.60 0.14 16.65
N LYS A 493 -21.14 -0.80 17.42
CA LYS A 493 -20.66 -1.09 18.77
C LYS A 493 -19.24 -1.66 18.75
N ALA A 494 -18.96 -2.64 17.89
CA ALA A 494 -17.62 -3.20 17.74
C ALA A 494 -16.60 -2.16 17.32
N TRP A 495 -16.98 -1.26 16.40
CA TRP A 495 -16.14 -0.14 15.96
C TRP A 495 -15.78 0.80 17.12
N ARG A 496 -16.78 1.21 17.90
CA ARG A 496 -16.56 2.06 19.07
C ARG A 496 -15.66 1.40 20.11
N GLU A 497 -15.87 0.11 20.40
CA GLU A 497 -15.03 -0.66 21.32
C GLU A 497 -13.57 -0.70 20.86
N CYS A 498 -13.30 -0.92 19.57
CA CYS A 498 -11.95 -0.90 19.02
C CYS A 498 -11.34 0.51 19.07
N THR A 499 -12.14 1.56 18.80
CA THR A 499 -11.68 2.94 18.92
C THR A 499 -11.24 3.26 20.35
N ILE A 500 -12.02 2.88 21.35
CA ILE A 500 -11.68 3.08 22.76
C ILE A 500 -10.43 2.28 23.14
N GLU A 501 -10.33 1.02 22.70
CA GLU A 501 -9.18 0.15 22.99
C GLU A 501 -7.85 0.78 22.52
N TYR A 502 -7.84 1.42 21.35
CA TYR A 502 -6.61 1.96 20.75
C TYR A 502 -6.35 3.45 21.01
N TYR A 503 -7.36 4.23 21.43
CA TYR A 503 -7.22 5.67 21.60
C TYR A 503 -7.56 6.17 23.01
N GLY A 504 -8.04 5.28 23.88
CA GLY A 504 -8.39 5.58 25.27
C GLY A 504 -9.88 5.81 25.51
N GLU A 505 -10.27 5.82 26.77
CA GLU A 505 -11.65 6.09 27.19
C GLU A 505 -12.05 7.55 26.91
N GLU A 506 -13.36 7.80 26.80
CA GLU A 506 -13.86 9.19 26.70
C GLU A 506 -13.42 10.00 27.93
N GLY A 507 -12.87 11.17 27.67
CA GLY A 507 -12.32 12.05 28.69
C GLY A 507 -10.85 11.78 29.06
N GLU A 508 -10.25 10.66 28.63
CA GLU A 508 -8.84 10.40 28.84
C GLU A 508 -7.97 11.27 27.91
N VAL A 509 -8.16 11.13 26.62
CA VAL A 509 -7.49 11.91 25.57
C VAL A 509 -8.50 12.70 24.77
N PHE A 510 -9.41 12.01 24.10
CA PHE A 510 -10.54 12.61 23.40
C PHE A 510 -11.69 12.82 24.38
N ASP A 511 -12.25 14.02 24.39
CA ASP A 511 -13.38 14.36 25.29
C ASP A 511 -14.65 13.59 24.93
N THR A 512 -14.79 13.17 23.65
CA THR A 512 -15.89 12.34 23.18
C THR A 512 -15.56 11.67 21.84
N TYR A 513 -16.20 10.53 21.58
CA TYR A 513 -16.27 9.84 20.29
C TYR A 513 -17.65 9.98 19.63
N GLU A 514 -18.40 11.03 19.98
CA GLU A 514 -19.66 11.36 19.33
C GLU A 514 -19.45 11.50 17.81
N ASP A 515 -20.46 11.14 17.02
CA ASP A 515 -20.44 11.19 15.55
C ASP A 515 -19.34 10.33 14.88
N THR A 516 -18.97 9.18 15.48
CA THR A 516 -17.96 8.28 14.91
C THR A 516 -18.47 6.87 14.62
N SER A 517 -19.69 6.55 15.05
CA SER A 517 -20.22 5.17 15.11
C SER A 517 -20.31 4.47 13.75
N ASN A 518 -20.45 5.23 12.65
CA ASN A 518 -20.64 4.70 11.32
C ASN A 518 -19.39 4.81 10.42
N LEU A 519 -18.27 5.31 10.94
CA LEU A 519 -17.05 5.51 10.14
C LEU A 519 -16.44 4.22 9.58
N TYR A 520 -16.73 3.05 10.16
CA TYR A 520 -16.33 1.77 9.58
C TYR A 520 -16.88 1.59 8.16
N ALA A 521 -18.02 2.21 7.84
CA ALA A 521 -18.72 1.99 6.58
C ALA A 521 -17.99 2.54 5.34
N TYR A 522 -17.06 3.50 5.50
CA TYR A 522 -16.25 3.98 4.37
C TYR A 522 -14.91 3.27 4.21
N VAL A 523 -14.52 2.38 5.12
CA VAL A 523 -13.23 1.68 5.06
C VAL A 523 -13.31 0.53 4.05
N SER A 524 -12.96 0.82 2.81
CA SER A 524 -13.08 -0.12 1.68
C SER A 524 -12.24 -1.40 1.85
N HIS A 525 -11.14 -1.35 2.61
CA HIS A 525 -10.26 -2.50 2.88
C HIS A 525 -11.03 -3.71 3.46
N PHE A 526 -11.96 -3.50 4.38
CA PHE A 526 -12.76 -4.56 4.99
C PHE A 526 -13.55 -5.41 3.99
N HIS A 527 -13.84 -4.83 2.82
CA HIS A 527 -14.61 -5.45 1.76
C HIS A 527 -13.74 -6.07 0.67
N HIS A 528 -12.74 -5.32 0.22
CA HIS A 528 -11.90 -5.72 -0.92
C HIS A 528 -10.78 -6.69 -0.53
N VAL A 529 -10.14 -6.45 0.61
CA VAL A 529 -8.90 -7.14 1.02
C VAL A 529 -8.90 -7.46 2.53
N PRO A 530 -9.74 -8.41 3.00
CA PRO A 530 -9.85 -8.73 4.42
C PRO A 530 -8.49 -9.03 5.07
N PHE A 531 -8.32 -8.52 6.30
CA PHE A 531 -7.10 -8.66 7.10
C PHE A 531 -5.82 -8.15 6.42
N TYR A 532 -5.94 -7.23 5.46
CA TYR A 532 -4.79 -6.61 4.82
C TYR A 532 -4.14 -5.51 5.67
N VAL A 533 -4.96 -4.81 6.46
CA VAL A 533 -4.60 -3.51 7.06
C VAL A 533 -3.38 -3.56 8.00
N TYR A 534 -3.09 -4.69 8.66
CA TYR A 534 -1.89 -4.82 9.49
C TYR A 534 -0.59 -4.69 8.67
N ALA A 535 -0.63 -4.94 7.35
CA ALA A 535 0.54 -4.86 6.48
C ALA A 535 1.10 -3.43 6.41
N TYR A 536 0.26 -2.40 6.60
CA TYR A 536 0.73 -1.02 6.73
C TYR A 536 1.60 -0.82 7.97
N ALA A 537 1.13 -1.29 9.12
CA ALA A 537 1.89 -1.24 10.37
C ALA A 537 3.19 -2.05 10.26
N PHE A 538 3.12 -3.20 9.60
CA PHE A 538 4.28 -4.06 9.36
C PHE A 538 5.36 -3.32 8.58
N GLY A 539 5.00 -2.76 7.41
CA GLY A 539 5.94 -2.05 6.54
C GLY A 539 6.57 -0.83 7.21
N ASP A 540 5.74 -0.02 7.88
CA ASP A 540 6.19 1.20 8.56
C ASP A 540 7.16 0.89 9.73
N LEU A 541 6.83 -0.07 10.58
CA LEU A 541 7.68 -0.46 11.71
C LEU A 541 8.95 -1.21 11.27
N LEU A 542 8.88 -1.99 10.19
CA LEU A 542 10.08 -2.59 9.60
C LEU A 542 11.07 -1.51 9.16
N VAL A 543 10.59 -0.51 8.43
CA VAL A 543 11.45 0.60 8.00
C VAL A 543 11.99 1.39 9.18
N GLY A 544 11.16 1.62 10.22
CA GLY A 544 11.62 2.20 11.47
C GLY A 544 12.78 1.41 12.10
N SER A 545 12.69 0.07 12.08
CA SER A 545 13.77 -0.81 12.56
C SER A 545 15.04 -0.68 11.72
N LEU A 546 14.90 -0.67 10.39
CA LEU A 546 16.01 -0.49 9.45
C LEU A 546 16.67 0.88 9.63
N TYR A 547 15.86 1.94 9.74
CA TYR A 547 16.37 3.29 9.99
C TYR A 547 17.09 3.37 11.35
N GLY A 548 16.56 2.75 12.39
CA GLY A 548 17.21 2.63 13.70
C GLY A 548 18.54 1.86 13.63
N ALA A 549 18.64 0.82 12.81
CA ALA A 549 19.89 0.10 12.54
C ALA A 549 20.89 0.98 11.77
N TYR A 550 20.43 1.73 10.75
CA TYR A 550 21.24 2.70 10.02
C TYR A 550 21.85 3.75 10.94
N MET A 551 21.06 4.35 11.82
CA MET A 551 21.55 5.38 12.78
C MET A 551 22.59 4.83 13.76
N LYS A 552 22.51 3.55 14.13
CA LYS A 552 23.50 2.89 15.01
C LYS A 552 24.79 2.54 14.28
N GLN A 553 24.69 2.10 13.03
CA GLN A 553 25.83 1.64 12.22
C GLN A 553 25.64 2.03 10.74
N PRO A 554 25.98 3.28 10.37
CA PRO A 554 25.81 3.74 8.98
C PRO A 554 26.76 3.06 7.99
N GLU A 555 27.96 2.68 8.43
CA GLU A 555 29.00 2.11 7.57
C GLU A 555 28.57 0.74 7.01
N GLY A 556 28.57 0.60 5.67
CA GLY A 556 28.16 -0.61 4.95
C GLY A 556 26.65 -0.87 4.95
N PHE A 557 25.83 0.05 5.48
CA PHE A 557 24.38 -0.11 5.50
C PHE A 557 23.77 0.04 4.11
N GLU A 558 24.28 0.98 3.29
CA GLU A 558 23.83 1.17 1.91
C GLU A 558 23.90 -0.13 1.10
N ASP A 559 25.06 -0.81 1.10
CA ASP A 559 25.25 -2.05 0.36
C ASP A 559 24.24 -3.13 0.78
N LYS A 560 24.01 -3.27 2.10
CA LYS A 560 23.05 -4.23 2.65
C LYS A 560 21.62 -3.90 2.20
N LEU A 561 21.23 -2.61 2.21
CA LEU A 561 19.91 -2.19 1.76
C LEU A 561 19.73 -2.44 0.27
N LEU A 562 20.70 -2.07 -0.56
CA LEU A 562 20.65 -2.33 -1.99
C LEU A 562 20.58 -3.83 -2.31
N ASP A 563 21.27 -4.68 -1.53
CA ASP A 563 21.21 -6.14 -1.70
C ASP A 563 19.85 -6.71 -1.27
N LEU A 564 19.22 -6.14 -0.23
CA LEU A 564 17.86 -6.49 0.13
C LEU A 564 16.89 -6.14 -1.01
N LEU A 565 16.99 -4.94 -1.58
CA LEU A 565 16.14 -4.50 -2.68
C LEU A 565 16.36 -5.34 -3.95
N ARG A 566 17.61 -5.71 -4.25
CA ARG A 566 17.93 -6.61 -5.38
C ARG A 566 17.35 -8.00 -5.24
N ALA A 567 17.12 -8.45 -4.02
CA ALA A 567 16.57 -9.79 -3.78
C ALA A 567 15.10 -9.92 -4.27
N GLY A 568 14.34 -8.83 -4.35
CA GLY A 568 12.93 -8.89 -4.75
C GLY A 568 12.15 -9.92 -3.90
N GLY A 569 11.48 -10.88 -4.55
CA GLY A 569 10.73 -11.96 -3.93
C GLY A 569 11.53 -13.21 -3.59
N THR A 570 12.87 -13.20 -3.74
CA THR A 570 13.68 -14.41 -3.58
C THR A 570 14.06 -14.74 -2.14
N LYS A 571 13.78 -13.86 -1.18
CA LYS A 571 14.06 -14.05 0.24
C LYS A 571 12.81 -13.93 1.09
N ASP A 572 12.70 -14.77 2.10
CA ASP A 572 11.72 -14.60 3.17
C ASP A 572 12.07 -13.36 4.03
N PHE A 573 11.06 -12.81 4.68
CA PHE A 573 11.21 -11.63 5.53
C PHE A 573 12.32 -11.79 6.59
N VAL A 574 12.37 -12.93 7.27
CA VAL A 574 13.36 -13.19 8.33
C VAL A 574 14.78 -13.15 7.78
N ASP A 575 15.01 -13.84 6.65
CA ASP A 575 16.32 -13.90 5.99
C ASP A 575 16.73 -12.54 5.38
N ALA A 576 15.74 -11.75 4.95
CA ALA A 576 15.96 -10.44 4.36
C ALA A 576 16.50 -9.41 5.37
N VAL A 577 16.09 -9.50 6.65
CA VAL A 577 16.47 -8.52 7.69
C VAL A 577 17.63 -8.96 8.58
N GLU A 578 18.00 -10.24 8.56
CA GLU A 578 19.14 -10.78 9.32
C GLU A 578 20.46 -9.98 9.10
N PRO A 579 20.84 -9.58 7.85
CA PRO A 579 22.08 -8.84 7.62
C PRO A 579 22.18 -7.51 8.37
N PHE A 580 21.04 -6.95 8.81
CA PHE A 580 20.97 -5.72 9.59
C PHE A 580 21.05 -5.95 11.11
N GLY A 581 21.22 -7.20 11.55
CA GLY A 581 21.21 -7.58 12.96
C GLY A 581 19.83 -7.55 13.60
N LEU A 582 18.78 -7.64 12.77
CA LEU A 582 17.38 -7.64 13.19
C LEU A 582 16.87 -9.09 13.29
N ASP A 583 16.19 -9.41 14.39
CA ASP A 583 15.57 -10.72 14.62
C ASP A 583 14.04 -10.57 14.80
N PRO A 584 13.24 -10.79 13.74
CA PRO A 584 11.78 -10.69 13.84
C PRO A 584 11.12 -11.72 14.75
N LYS A 585 11.83 -12.77 15.12
CA LYS A 585 11.36 -13.80 16.07
C LYS A 585 11.58 -13.39 17.54
N SER A 586 12.35 -12.32 17.78
CA SER A 586 12.51 -11.78 19.12
C SER A 586 11.17 -11.27 19.67
N PRO A 587 10.79 -11.62 20.89
CA PRO A 587 9.55 -11.14 21.51
C PRO A 587 9.46 -9.62 21.66
N THR A 588 10.60 -8.92 21.59
CA THR A 588 10.68 -7.45 21.73
C THR A 588 10.82 -6.73 20.40
N PHE A 589 10.96 -7.46 19.27
CA PHE A 589 11.29 -6.88 17.97
C PHE A 589 10.37 -5.69 17.60
N TRP A 590 9.06 -5.91 17.63
CA TRP A 590 8.10 -4.86 17.25
C TRP A 590 8.00 -3.73 18.27
N LYS A 591 8.22 -4.02 19.56
CA LYS A 591 8.32 -2.99 20.58
C LYS A 591 9.55 -2.13 20.38
N ASP A 592 10.69 -2.74 20.07
CA ASP A 592 11.93 -2.03 19.79
C ASP A 592 11.82 -1.21 18.49
N ALA A 593 11.10 -1.73 17.48
CA ALA A 593 10.74 -1.01 16.26
C ALA A 593 9.92 0.25 16.55
N LEU A 594 8.85 0.13 17.35
CA LEU A 594 8.03 1.26 17.79
C LEU A 594 8.85 2.32 18.51
N ASN A 595 9.73 1.91 19.44
CA ASN A 595 10.60 2.82 20.17
C ASN A 595 11.59 3.53 19.25
N ALA A 596 12.18 2.81 18.28
CA ALA A 596 13.15 3.39 17.35
C ALA A 596 12.48 4.35 16.35
N HIS A 597 11.30 3.99 15.86
CA HIS A 597 10.61 4.74 14.80
C HIS A 597 9.79 5.90 15.36
N LEU A 598 8.84 5.61 16.23
CA LEU A 598 7.89 6.59 16.77
C LEU A 598 8.46 7.30 18.00
N GLY A 599 9.16 6.55 18.89
CA GLY A 599 9.68 7.08 20.16
C GLY A 599 10.64 8.25 19.96
N GLY A 600 11.61 8.13 19.05
CA GLY A 600 12.57 9.20 18.77
C GLY A 600 11.91 10.48 18.25
N LEU A 601 10.93 10.36 17.33
CA LEU A 601 10.16 11.51 16.82
C LEU A 601 9.32 12.16 17.93
N MET A 602 8.72 11.35 18.80
CA MET A 602 7.94 11.82 19.94
C MET A 602 8.80 12.62 20.93
N GLU A 603 9.98 12.12 21.28
CA GLU A 603 10.91 12.82 22.19
C GLU A 603 11.35 14.18 21.62
N GLU A 604 11.66 14.25 20.31
CA GLU A 604 12.00 15.50 19.65
C GLU A 604 10.81 16.48 19.65
N ALA A 605 9.60 16.00 19.33
CA ALA A 605 8.39 16.83 19.30
C ALA A 605 8.02 17.34 20.70
N GLU A 606 8.07 16.49 21.73
CA GLU A 606 7.81 16.87 23.13
C GLU A 606 8.82 17.93 23.62
N ALA A 607 10.12 17.76 23.29
CA ALA A 607 11.15 18.73 23.65
C ALA A 607 10.91 20.09 23.00
N LEU A 608 10.54 20.13 21.71
CA LEU A 608 10.20 21.37 21.00
C LEU A 608 8.90 21.99 21.53
N SER A 609 7.86 21.18 21.75
CA SER A 609 6.58 21.64 22.32
C SER A 609 6.78 22.31 23.67
N LYS A 610 7.62 21.72 24.53
CA LYS A 610 7.99 22.29 25.82
C LYS A 610 8.80 23.59 25.68
N LYS A 611 9.79 23.60 24.77
CA LYS A 611 10.61 24.81 24.50
C LYS A 611 9.76 25.98 24.02
N LEU A 612 8.73 25.70 23.22
CA LEU A 612 7.80 26.70 22.68
C LEU A 612 6.65 27.06 23.65
N GLY A 613 6.56 26.40 24.81
CA GLY A 613 5.58 26.69 25.85
C GLY A 613 4.17 26.13 25.58
N TYR A 614 4.03 25.14 24.70
CA TYR A 614 2.75 24.49 24.41
C TYR A 614 2.41 23.34 25.37
N SER A 615 3.39 22.72 26.00
CA SER A 615 3.22 21.64 26.99
C SER A 615 3.94 21.96 28.29
N THR A 616 3.36 21.54 29.41
CA THR A 616 3.91 21.70 30.77
C THR A 616 4.80 20.51 31.12
#